data_37747cf9d909f1ee0ce23489cd42877c
#
_entry.id   37747cf9d909f1ee0ce23489cd42877c
#
_cell.length_a   1.000
_cell.length_b   1.000
_cell.length_c   1.000
_cell.angle_alpha   90.00
_cell.angle_beta   90.00
_cell.angle_gamma   90.00
#
_symmetry.space_group_name_H-M   'P 1'
#
loop_
_entity.id
_entity.type
_entity.pdbx_description
1 polymer ?
#
loop_
_entity_poly.entity_id
_entity_poly.type
_entity_poly.pdbx_seq_one_letter_code
_entity_poly.pdbx_strand_id
1 'polypeptide(L)'
;MPEHIDTPLKKGVLTLCVLALLNRHDSYAYEIASTLSDAIDMGEGTIYPLMRRMQSDGQVETYLVESPSGPSRKYYRLTDAGRRALDAQTTEWRAFARAVESVLDSKAQ
;
A
#
# COMPACT_ATOMS: atom_id res chain seq x y z
N MET A 1 5.99 -14.74 -10.47
CA MET A 1 7.03 -13.73 -10.25
C MET A 1 6.66 -12.43 -10.94
N PRO A 2 6.53 -11.36 -10.23
CA PRO A 2 6.20 -10.11 -10.91
C PRO A 2 7.38 -9.63 -11.74
N GLU A 3 7.08 -8.93 -12.81
CA GLU A 3 8.10 -8.30 -13.60
C GLU A 3 8.75 -7.18 -12.81
N HIS A 4 10.02 -6.92 -13.12
CA HIS A 4 10.70 -5.82 -12.47
C HIS A 4 10.09 -4.49 -12.92
N ILE A 5 9.69 -3.69 -11.95
CA ILE A 5 9.13 -2.36 -12.19
C ILE A 5 10.04 -1.34 -11.52
N ASP A 6 10.37 -0.28 -12.23
CA ASP A 6 11.24 0.76 -11.68
C ASP A 6 10.67 1.36 -10.40
N THR A 7 11.57 1.63 -9.46
CA THR A 7 11.19 2.18 -8.16
C THR A 7 10.36 3.46 -8.24
N PRO A 8 10.69 4.42 -9.14
CA PRO A 8 9.86 5.64 -9.20
C PRO A 8 8.39 5.37 -9.53
N LEU A 9 8.12 4.41 -10.43
CA LEU A 9 6.73 4.06 -10.73
C LEU A 9 6.03 3.44 -9.52
N LYS A 10 6.73 2.55 -8.84
CA LYS A 10 6.16 1.88 -7.67
C LYS A 10 5.86 2.86 -6.54
N LYS A 11 6.78 3.78 -6.28
CA LYS A 11 6.63 4.71 -5.16
C LYS A 11 5.38 5.56 -5.30
N GLY A 12 4.99 5.87 -6.53
CA GLY A 12 3.82 6.70 -6.75
C GLY A 12 2.52 6.07 -6.32
N VAL A 13 2.47 4.73 -6.20
CA VAL A 13 1.23 4.03 -5.86
C VAL A 13 1.33 3.22 -4.58
N LEU A 14 2.45 3.32 -3.89
CA LEU A 14 2.71 2.44 -2.77
C LEU A 14 1.76 2.68 -1.60
N THR A 15 1.49 3.94 -1.29
CA THR A 15 0.52 4.27 -0.25
C THR A 15 -0.84 3.68 -0.57
N LEU A 16 -1.28 3.82 -1.82
CA LEU A 16 -2.54 3.26 -2.25
C LEU A 16 -2.58 1.75 -2.04
N CYS A 17 -1.50 1.06 -2.35
CA CYS A 17 -1.45 -0.40 -2.18
C CYS A 17 -1.54 -0.79 -0.71
N VAL A 18 -0.87 -0.07 0.17
CA VAL A 18 -0.95 -0.36 1.61
C VAL A 18 -2.37 -0.12 2.12
N LEU A 19 -2.98 1.01 1.72
CA LEU A 19 -4.36 1.29 2.12
C LEU A 19 -5.30 0.19 1.66
N ALA A 20 -5.12 -0.27 0.43
CA ALA A 20 -5.97 -1.33 -0.12
C ALA A 20 -5.82 -2.64 0.64
N LEU A 21 -4.60 -3.00 1.01
CA LEU A 21 -4.37 -4.21 1.79
C LEU A 21 -5.04 -4.13 3.16
N LEU A 22 -4.88 -2.99 3.83
CA LEU A 22 -5.46 -2.82 5.16
C LEU A 22 -6.97 -2.73 5.12
N ASN A 23 -7.54 -2.38 3.97
CA ASN A 23 -8.99 -2.39 3.82
C ASN A 23 -9.55 -3.82 3.79
N ARG A 24 -8.74 -4.80 3.46
CA ARG A 24 -9.18 -6.20 3.47
C ARG A 24 -9.26 -6.72 4.91
N HIS A 25 -8.22 -6.45 5.69
CA HIS A 25 -8.16 -6.81 7.10
C HIS A 25 -6.95 -6.14 7.73
N ASP A 26 -6.96 -6.01 9.04
CA ASP A 26 -5.81 -5.51 9.79
C ASP A 26 -4.64 -6.45 9.57
N SER A 27 -3.44 -5.91 9.52
CA SER A 27 -2.25 -6.70 9.20
C SER A 27 -1.04 -6.17 9.97
N TYR A 28 -0.11 -7.05 10.27
CA TYR A 28 1.15 -6.59 10.86
C TYR A 28 2.17 -6.31 9.76
N ALA A 29 3.21 -5.55 10.12
CA ALA A 29 4.12 -4.98 9.13
C ALA A 29 4.77 -6.00 8.21
N TYR A 30 5.19 -7.15 8.77
CA TYR A 30 5.82 -8.18 7.95
C TYR A 30 4.84 -8.74 6.91
N GLU A 31 3.59 -8.90 7.30
CA GLU A 31 2.56 -9.40 6.40
C GLU A 31 2.33 -8.45 5.25
N ILE A 32 2.28 -7.15 5.54
CA ILE A 32 2.14 -6.12 4.50
C ILE A 32 3.34 -6.17 3.57
N ALA A 33 4.54 -6.21 4.13
CA ALA A 33 5.77 -6.22 3.34
C ALA A 33 5.85 -7.47 2.46
N SER A 34 5.48 -8.61 3.01
CA SER A 34 5.51 -9.88 2.26
C SER A 34 4.55 -9.84 1.07
N THR A 35 3.33 -9.35 1.30
CA THR A 35 2.33 -9.27 0.24
C THR A 35 2.79 -8.32 -0.87
N LEU A 36 3.34 -7.17 -0.51
CA LEU A 36 3.79 -6.21 -1.52
C LEU A 36 5.05 -6.65 -2.23
N SER A 37 5.92 -7.40 -1.53
CA SER A 37 7.08 -7.98 -2.19
C SER A 37 6.65 -8.95 -3.29
N ASP A 38 5.64 -9.77 -3.01
CA ASP A 38 5.14 -10.74 -3.98
C ASP A 38 4.36 -10.06 -5.11
N ALA A 39 3.59 -9.04 -4.80
CA ALA A 39 2.70 -8.43 -5.78
C ALA A 39 3.40 -7.39 -6.67
N ILE A 40 4.26 -6.56 -6.09
CA ILE A 40 4.87 -5.46 -6.83
C ILE A 40 6.36 -5.31 -6.57
N ASP A 41 6.99 -6.32 -6.00
CA ASP A 41 8.45 -6.35 -5.82
C ASP A 41 8.97 -5.17 -4.98
N MET A 42 8.32 -4.92 -3.83
CA MET A 42 8.76 -3.88 -2.89
C MET A 42 9.19 -4.50 -1.58
N GLY A 43 10.37 -4.14 -1.11
CA GLY A 43 10.94 -4.74 0.08
C GLY A 43 10.73 -3.94 1.35
N GLU A 44 11.19 -4.53 2.44
CA GLU A 44 11.01 -3.99 3.79
C GLU A 44 11.64 -2.62 3.98
N GLY A 45 12.77 -2.39 3.31
CA GLY A 45 13.46 -1.11 3.42
C GLY A 45 12.63 0.08 2.96
N THR A 46 11.66 -0.15 2.08
CA THR A 46 10.77 0.90 1.61
C THR A 46 9.45 0.89 2.40
N ILE A 47 8.96 -0.29 2.73
CA ILE A 47 7.64 -0.43 3.34
C ILE A 47 7.61 0.10 4.77
N TYR A 48 8.60 -0.24 5.60
CA TYR A 48 8.58 0.17 7.00
C TYR A 48 8.62 1.69 7.18
N PRO A 49 9.48 2.44 6.48
CA PRO A 49 9.42 3.90 6.57
C PRO A 49 8.09 4.47 6.12
N LEU A 50 7.48 3.87 5.10
CA LEU A 50 6.18 4.32 4.61
C LEU A 50 5.11 4.12 5.68
N MET A 51 5.12 2.97 6.35
CA MET A 51 4.14 2.69 7.40
C MET A 51 4.24 3.71 8.53
N ARG A 52 5.47 4.10 8.90
CA ARG A 52 5.66 5.12 9.93
C ARG A 52 5.08 6.46 9.49
N ARG A 53 5.27 6.82 8.23
CA ARG A 53 4.73 8.08 7.72
C ARG A 53 3.21 8.05 7.66
N MET A 54 2.63 6.95 7.22
CA MET A 54 1.18 6.82 7.17
C MET A 54 0.56 6.91 8.56
N GLN A 55 1.25 6.36 9.56
CA GLN A 55 0.80 6.49 10.94
C GLN A 55 0.88 7.94 11.40
N SER A 56 1.98 8.62 11.10
CA SER A 56 2.15 10.02 11.44
C SER A 56 1.10 10.89 10.77
N ASP A 57 0.71 10.53 9.54
CA ASP A 57 -0.31 11.27 8.80
C ASP A 57 -1.74 10.92 9.21
N GLY A 58 -1.90 10.01 10.15
CA GLY A 58 -3.22 9.65 10.65
C GLY A 58 -4.03 8.72 9.77
N GLN A 59 -3.42 8.12 8.77
CA GLN A 59 -4.12 7.22 7.86
C GLN A 59 -4.26 5.81 8.41
N VAL A 60 -3.35 5.44 9.30
CA VAL A 60 -3.38 4.15 9.97
C VAL A 60 -3.11 4.34 11.44
N GLU A 61 -3.58 3.39 12.24
CA GLU A 61 -3.26 3.35 13.67
C GLU A 61 -2.80 1.94 13.99
N THR A 62 -2.16 1.78 15.16
CA THR A 62 -1.55 0.51 15.51
C THR A 62 -2.08 0.01 16.84
N TYR A 63 -2.02 -1.30 17.03
CA TYR A 63 -2.32 -1.94 18.30
C TYR A 63 -1.48 -3.21 18.41
N LEU A 64 -1.28 -3.67 19.64
CA LEU A 64 -0.49 -4.88 19.87
C LEU A 64 -1.40 -6.07 20.03
N VAL A 65 -0.96 -7.20 19.46
CA VAL A 65 -1.65 -8.48 19.63
C VAL A 65 -0.65 -9.44 20.28
N GLU A 66 -1.04 -9.99 21.41
CA GLU A 66 -0.19 -10.93 22.11
C GLU A 66 -0.12 -12.25 21.37
N SER A 67 1.05 -12.87 21.43
CA SER A 67 1.28 -14.18 20.85
C SER A 67 1.55 -15.19 21.96
N PRO A 68 0.92 -16.36 21.94
CA PRO A 68 1.15 -17.35 22.99
C PRO A 68 2.58 -17.87 23.07
N SER A 69 3.33 -17.79 21.99
CA SER A 69 4.64 -18.40 21.92
C SER A 69 5.74 -17.43 21.50
N GLY A 70 5.51 -16.13 21.61
CA GLY A 70 6.51 -15.16 21.21
C GLY A 70 6.13 -13.75 21.60
N PRO A 71 6.89 -12.76 21.14
CA PRO A 71 6.60 -11.36 21.46
C PRO A 71 5.30 -10.90 20.81
N SER A 72 4.72 -9.87 21.37
CA SER A 72 3.53 -9.25 20.79
C SER A 72 3.85 -8.70 19.41
N ARG A 73 2.85 -8.72 18.54
CA ARG A 73 2.97 -8.18 17.20
C ARG A 73 2.19 -6.89 17.08
N LYS A 74 2.78 -5.92 16.38
CA LYS A 74 2.11 -4.65 16.14
C LYS A 74 1.30 -4.76 14.85
N TYR A 75 -0.01 -4.60 14.99
CA TYR A 75 -0.93 -4.61 13.85
C TYR A 75 -1.27 -3.19 13.46
N TYR A 76 -1.56 -3.03 12.18
CA TYR A 76 -1.99 -1.77 11.60
C TYR A 76 -3.42 -1.91 11.11
N ARG A 77 -4.19 -0.83 11.27
CA ARG A 77 -5.54 -0.79 10.70
C ARG A 77 -5.83 0.60 10.17
N LEU A 78 -6.75 0.66 9.22
CA LEU A 78 -7.15 1.95 8.66
C LEU A 78 -7.92 2.77 9.67
N THR A 79 -7.66 4.07 9.67
CA THR A 79 -8.52 5.05 10.33
C THR A 79 -9.61 5.47 9.35
N ASP A 80 -10.56 6.29 9.81
CA ASP A 80 -11.54 6.89 8.91
C ASP A 80 -10.85 7.74 7.84
N ALA A 81 -9.80 8.47 8.24
CA ALA A 81 -9.02 9.25 7.29
C ALA A 81 -8.35 8.34 6.26
N GLY A 82 -7.87 7.16 6.69
CA GLY A 82 -7.28 6.20 5.78
C GLY A 82 -8.27 5.66 4.77
N ARG A 83 -9.51 5.40 5.21
CA ARG A 83 -10.55 4.95 4.29
C ARG A 83 -10.90 6.00 3.25
N ARG A 84 -11.00 7.26 3.68
CA ARG A 84 -11.24 8.36 2.74
C ARG A 84 -10.10 8.51 1.75
N ALA A 85 -8.85 8.36 2.24
CA ALA A 85 -7.68 8.42 1.37
C ALA A 85 -7.71 7.28 0.34
N LEU A 86 -8.09 6.09 0.77
CA LEU A 86 -8.20 4.95 -0.14
C LEU A 86 -9.19 5.24 -1.26
N ASP A 87 -10.37 5.74 -0.92
CA ASP A 87 -11.40 6.02 -1.92
C ASP A 87 -10.91 7.08 -2.90
N ALA A 88 -10.35 8.17 -2.40
CA ALA A 88 -9.88 9.26 -3.25
C ALA A 88 -8.74 8.81 -4.16
N GLN A 89 -7.77 8.10 -3.60
CA GLN A 89 -6.60 7.67 -4.36
C GLN A 89 -6.95 6.58 -5.37
N THR A 90 -7.91 5.73 -5.05
CA THR A 90 -8.36 4.72 -6.00
C THR A 90 -8.96 5.39 -7.23
N THR A 91 -9.81 6.38 -7.02
CA THR A 91 -10.42 7.12 -8.13
C THR A 91 -9.35 7.83 -8.95
N GLU A 92 -8.42 8.50 -8.29
CA GLU A 92 -7.34 9.19 -8.97
C GLU A 92 -6.45 8.24 -9.77
N TRP A 93 -6.12 7.11 -9.17
CA TRP A 93 -5.27 6.14 -9.85
C TRP A 93 -5.94 5.60 -11.10
N ARG A 94 -7.22 5.23 -11.00
CA ARG A 94 -7.92 4.65 -12.12
C ARG A 94 -8.08 5.65 -13.26
N ALA A 95 -8.35 6.91 -12.92
CA ALA A 95 -8.44 7.96 -13.93
C ALA A 95 -7.09 8.20 -14.59
N PHE A 96 -6.03 8.26 -13.80
CA PHE A 96 -4.69 8.48 -14.32
C PHE A 96 -4.24 7.31 -15.19
N ALA A 97 -4.49 6.09 -14.75
CA ALA A 97 -4.12 4.91 -15.52
C ALA A 97 -4.81 4.90 -16.89
N ARG A 98 -6.09 5.25 -16.91
CA ARG A 98 -6.80 5.34 -18.19
C ARG A 98 -6.22 6.44 -19.07
N ALA A 99 -5.85 7.56 -18.48
CA ALA A 99 -5.24 8.66 -19.25
C ALA A 99 -3.91 8.24 -19.86
N VAL A 100 -3.09 7.54 -19.07
CA VAL A 100 -1.80 7.04 -19.57
C VAL A 100 -2.02 6.03 -20.69
N GLU A 101 -2.97 5.11 -20.50
CA GLU A 101 -3.26 4.10 -21.51
C GLU A 101 -3.71 4.75 -22.82
N SER A 102 -4.49 5.81 -22.71
CA SER A 102 -4.96 6.53 -23.89
C SER A 102 -3.80 7.15 -24.66
N VAL A 103 -2.77 7.62 -23.98
CA VAL A 103 -1.56 8.15 -24.62
C VAL A 103 -0.75 7.03 -25.27
N LEU A 104 -0.65 5.90 -24.58
CA LEU A 104 0.13 4.76 -25.06
C LEU A 104 -0.55 4.08 -26.26
N ASP A 105 -1.87 4.16 -26.33
CA ASP A 105 -2.62 3.53 -27.42
C ASP A 105 -2.68 4.47 -28.62
N SER A 106 -1.55 4.60 -29.29
CA SER A 106 -1.42 5.53 -30.42
C SER A 106 -2.21 5.10 -31.62
N LYS A 107 -2.75 3.89 -31.64
CA LYS A 107 -3.61 3.47 -32.75
C LYS A 107 -4.93 4.21 -32.77
N ALA A 108 -5.27 4.85 -31.69
CA ALA A 108 -6.48 5.62 -31.63
C ALA A 108 -6.46 6.81 -32.58
N GLN A 109 -5.34 7.11 -33.17
CA GLN A 109 -5.18 8.18 -34.14
C GLN A 109 -5.87 7.90 -35.44
#